data_57acc713aaf841b9c54580f5a2f02dca
#
_entry.id   57acc713aaf841b9c54580f5a2f02dca
#
_cell.length_a   1.000
_cell.length_b   1.000
_cell.length_c   1.000
_cell.angle_alpha   90.00
_cell.angle_beta   90.00
_cell.angle_gamma   90.00
#
_symmetry.space_group_name_H-M   'P 1'
#
loop_
_entity.id
_entity.type
_entity.pdbx_description
1 polymer ?
#
loop_
_entity_poly.entity_id
_entity_poly.type
_entity_poly.pdbx_seq_one_letter_code
_entity_poly.pdbx_strand_id
1 'polypeptide(L)'
;LGMFPGVLSMIAVYFVLKMIGLTDSLAGLIIVYSAGSGLGFLVLKGFFDTIPVSLREAARLEGASEATIFTKIIIPLSKPMIVYTIINAFLSPWMDFVMARIMIKSKESADWTVAIGLYNLLQKTLIGDYFAIFCAGGVMIAIPISILFVVMQKFYVEGVTGGAVK
;
A
#
# COMPACT_ATOMS: atom_id res chain seq x y z
N LEU A 1 -16.27 2.17 -1.15
CA LEU A 1 -15.87 2.30 0.26
C LEU A 1 -14.96 3.52 0.50
N GLY A 2 -14.04 3.85 -0.41
CA GLY A 2 -13.13 5.00 -0.24
C GLY A 2 -13.80 6.39 -0.17
N MET A 3 -15.07 6.50 -0.56
CA MET A 3 -15.85 7.74 -0.49
C MET A 3 -16.70 7.83 0.80
N PHE A 4 -16.75 6.78 1.58
CA PHE A 4 -17.42 6.78 2.88
C PHE A 4 -16.49 7.32 3.99
N PRO A 5 -17.03 7.93 5.07
CA PRO A 5 -16.22 8.28 6.22
C PRO A 5 -15.38 7.08 6.69
N GLY A 6 -14.05 7.24 6.73
CA GLY A 6 -13.12 6.11 6.91
C GLY A 6 -13.44 5.23 8.12
N VAL A 7 -13.84 5.84 9.24
CA VAL A 7 -14.20 5.09 10.46
C VAL A 7 -15.44 4.21 10.26
N LEU A 8 -16.47 4.71 9.56
CA LEU A 8 -17.68 3.93 9.27
C LEU A 8 -17.37 2.75 8.33
N SER A 9 -16.49 2.96 7.37
CA SER A 9 -16.02 1.90 6.48
C SER A 9 -15.27 0.81 7.26
N MET A 10 -14.42 1.19 8.21
CA MET A 10 -13.69 0.24 9.07
C MET A 10 -14.64 -0.61 9.92
N ILE A 11 -15.67 0.01 10.51
CA ILE A 11 -16.67 -0.70 11.29
C ILE A 11 -17.46 -1.67 10.42
N ALA A 12 -17.90 -1.24 9.23
CA ALA A 12 -18.63 -2.12 8.31
C ALA A 12 -17.79 -3.32 7.88
N VAL A 13 -16.52 -3.11 7.52
CA VAL A 13 -15.58 -4.18 7.16
C VAL A 13 -15.37 -5.14 8.32
N TYR A 14 -15.20 -4.62 9.55
CA TYR A 14 -15.08 -5.45 10.76
C TYR A 14 -16.29 -6.40 10.93
N PHE A 15 -17.53 -5.88 10.78
CA PHE A 15 -18.72 -6.71 10.92
C PHE A 15 -18.82 -7.77 9.82
N VAL A 16 -18.50 -7.44 8.57
CA VAL A 16 -18.46 -8.41 7.47
C VAL A 16 -17.48 -9.54 7.78
N LEU A 17 -16.26 -9.21 8.20
CA LEU A 17 -15.25 -10.21 8.54
C LEU A 17 -15.60 -11.01 9.77
N LYS A 18 -16.30 -10.40 10.74
CA LYS A 18 -16.82 -11.13 11.90
C LYS A 18 -17.87 -12.16 11.52
N MET A 19 -18.75 -11.86 10.57
CA MET A 19 -19.77 -12.80 10.09
C MET A 19 -19.16 -14.04 9.42
N ILE A 20 -18.01 -13.90 8.77
CA ILE A 20 -17.31 -15.01 8.11
C ILE A 20 -16.18 -15.62 8.95
N GLY A 21 -16.06 -15.21 10.23
CA GLY A 21 -15.09 -15.78 11.17
C GLY A 21 -13.62 -15.41 10.93
N LEU A 22 -13.35 -14.32 10.22
CA LEU A 22 -12.00 -13.87 9.86
C LEU A 22 -11.49 -12.68 10.72
N THR A 23 -12.19 -12.33 11.78
CA THR A 23 -11.67 -11.39 12.78
C THR A 23 -10.59 -12.07 13.64
N ASP A 24 -9.76 -11.25 14.28
CA ASP A 24 -8.66 -11.69 15.16
C ASP A 24 -7.65 -12.61 14.46
N SER A 25 -7.39 -12.32 13.18
CA SER A 25 -6.44 -13.08 12.38
C SER A 25 -5.67 -12.19 11.39
N LEU A 26 -4.42 -12.52 11.14
CA LEU A 26 -3.61 -11.89 10.11
C LEU A 26 -4.21 -12.13 8.71
N ALA A 27 -4.84 -13.26 8.47
CA ALA A 27 -5.52 -13.56 7.21
C ALA A 27 -6.65 -12.55 6.94
N GLY A 28 -7.44 -12.20 7.95
CA GLY A 28 -8.46 -11.16 7.83
C GLY A 28 -7.87 -9.80 7.45
N LEU A 29 -6.74 -9.41 8.08
CA LEU A 29 -6.04 -8.17 7.72
C LEU A 29 -5.49 -8.19 6.29
N ILE A 30 -4.91 -9.29 5.84
CA ILE A 30 -4.41 -9.45 4.47
C ILE A 30 -5.55 -9.23 3.47
N ILE A 31 -6.73 -9.81 3.73
CA ILE A 31 -7.91 -9.62 2.86
C ILE A 31 -8.34 -8.16 2.84
N VAL A 32 -8.38 -7.48 4.00
CA VAL A 32 -8.75 -6.05 4.09
C VAL A 32 -7.81 -5.19 3.26
N TYR A 33 -6.50 -5.35 3.44
CA TYR A 33 -5.51 -4.55 2.73
C TYR A 33 -5.49 -4.86 1.23
N SER A 34 -5.69 -6.13 0.85
CA SER A 34 -5.81 -6.53 -0.56
C SER A 34 -7.04 -5.92 -1.22
N ALA A 35 -8.19 -5.91 -0.53
CA ALA A 35 -9.41 -5.27 -1.03
C ALA A 35 -9.29 -3.74 -1.11
N GLY A 36 -8.52 -3.12 -0.19
CA GLY A 36 -8.24 -1.69 -0.18
C GLY A 36 -7.38 -1.21 -1.36
N SER A 37 -6.66 -2.12 -2.02
CA SER A 37 -5.81 -1.79 -3.17
C SER A 37 -6.57 -1.33 -4.42
N GLY A 38 -7.89 -1.43 -4.45
CA GLY A 38 -8.74 -0.97 -5.54
C GLY A 38 -8.56 0.52 -5.90
N LEU A 39 -8.21 1.38 -4.94
CA LEU A 39 -7.86 2.78 -5.21
C LEU A 39 -6.58 2.89 -6.05
N GLY A 40 -5.59 2.06 -5.81
CA GLY A 40 -4.37 1.99 -6.63
C GLY A 40 -4.66 1.64 -8.08
N PHE A 41 -5.60 0.74 -8.33
CA PHE A 41 -6.08 0.43 -9.68
C PHE A 41 -6.70 1.65 -10.38
N LEU A 42 -7.53 2.43 -9.68
CA LEU A 42 -8.14 3.64 -10.24
C LEU A 42 -7.10 4.69 -10.60
N VAL A 43 -6.08 4.86 -9.76
CA VAL A 43 -4.96 5.76 -10.01
C VAL A 43 -4.17 5.33 -11.25
N LEU A 44 -3.84 4.04 -11.36
CA LEU A 44 -3.16 3.47 -12.52
C LEU A 44 -4.00 3.61 -13.79
N LYS A 45 -5.30 3.31 -13.71
CA LYS A 45 -6.22 3.49 -14.84
C LYS A 45 -6.25 4.94 -15.29
N GLY A 46 -6.39 5.89 -14.37
CA GLY A 46 -6.38 7.32 -14.68
C GLY A 46 -5.09 7.73 -15.40
N PHE A 47 -3.94 7.20 -15.00
CA PHE A 47 -2.69 7.46 -15.70
C PHE A 47 -2.65 6.82 -17.09
N PHE A 48 -3.11 5.58 -17.26
CA PHE A 48 -3.18 4.92 -18.57
C PHE A 48 -4.04 5.71 -19.56
N ASP A 49 -5.11 6.34 -19.07
CA ASP A 49 -6.00 7.18 -19.89
C ASP A 49 -5.30 8.49 -20.37
N THR A 50 -4.19 8.91 -19.76
CA THR A 50 -3.38 10.05 -20.22
C THR A 50 -2.42 9.71 -21.34
N ILE A 51 -2.16 8.43 -21.60
CA ILE A 51 -1.26 7.99 -22.67
C ILE A 51 -1.93 8.24 -24.02
N PRO A 52 -1.26 8.97 -24.97
CA PRO A 52 -1.85 9.29 -26.26
C PRO A 52 -2.33 8.05 -27.02
N VAL A 53 -3.57 8.09 -27.49
CA VAL A 53 -4.19 6.99 -28.26
C VAL A 53 -3.40 6.71 -29.54
N SER A 54 -2.81 7.75 -30.15
CA SER A 54 -1.98 7.64 -31.35
C SER A 54 -0.82 6.66 -31.23
N LEU A 55 -0.22 6.50 -30.03
CA LEU A 55 0.84 5.49 -29.81
C LEU A 55 0.32 4.07 -29.95
N ARG A 56 -0.92 3.83 -29.45
CA ARG A 56 -1.55 2.51 -29.58
C ARG A 56 -1.98 2.22 -31.01
N GLU A 57 -2.53 3.25 -31.69
CA GLU A 57 -2.95 3.12 -33.08
C GLU A 57 -1.78 2.88 -34.02
N ALA A 58 -0.66 3.61 -33.85
CA ALA A 58 0.55 3.38 -34.62
C ALA A 58 1.08 1.95 -34.46
N ALA A 59 1.14 1.46 -33.23
CA ALA A 59 1.58 0.09 -32.95
C ALA A 59 0.63 -0.98 -33.57
N ARG A 60 -0.69 -0.71 -33.58
CA ARG A 60 -1.65 -1.61 -34.26
C ARG A 60 -1.45 -1.63 -35.77
N LEU A 61 -1.16 -0.49 -36.39
CA LEU A 61 -0.85 -0.42 -37.82
C LEU A 61 0.44 -1.18 -38.18
N GLU A 62 1.39 -1.26 -37.24
CA GLU A 62 2.58 -2.10 -37.35
C GLU A 62 2.33 -3.59 -37.06
N GLY A 63 1.08 -3.99 -36.78
CA GLY A 63 0.70 -5.36 -36.53
C GLY A 63 0.95 -5.85 -35.09
N ALA A 64 1.20 -4.96 -34.13
CA ALA A 64 1.38 -5.35 -32.75
C ALA A 64 0.06 -5.84 -32.12
N SER A 65 0.10 -6.93 -31.38
CA SER A 65 -1.03 -7.42 -30.60
C SER A 65 -1.29 -6.53 -29.37
N GLU A 66 -2.52 -6.53 -28.83
CA GLU A 66 -2.87 -5.79 -27.62
C GLU A 66 -1.96 -6.14 -26.42
N ALA A 67 -1.60 -7.41 -26.28
CA ALA A 67 -0.64 -7.85 -25.25
C ALA A 67 0.75 -7.22 -25.45
N THR A 68 1.21 -7.11 -26.71
CA THR A 68 2.47 -6.46 -27.06
C THR A 68 2.43 -4.97 -26.76
N ILE A 69 1.36 -4.30 -27.14
CA ILE A 69 1.13 -2.87 -26.86
C ILE A 69 1.15 -2.64 -25.34
N PHE A 70 0.42 -3.44 -24.59
CA PHE A 70 0.34 -3.31 -23.15
C PHE A 70 1.73 -3.50 -22.48
N THR A 71 2.42 -4.59 -22.81
CA THR A 71 3.67 -4.95 -22.13
C THR A 71 4.86 -4.13 -22.59
N LYS A 72 4.93 -3.75 -23.87
CA LYS A 72 6.09 -3.05 -24.43
C LYS A 72 5.92 -1.53 -24.54
N ILE A 73 4.71 -1.01 -24.47
CA ILE A 73 4.44 0.44 -24.59
C ILE A 73 3.82 0.96 -23.29
N ILE A 74 2.64 0.45 -22.89
CA ILE A 74 1.89 1.01 -21.76
C ILE A 74 2.62 0.82 -20.44
N ILE A 75 3.04 -0.41 -20.11
CA ILE A 75 3.74 -0.70 -18.85
C ILE A 75 5.04 0.12 -18.71
N PRO A 76 5.95 0.16 -19.69
CA PRO A 76 7.17 0.96 -19.59
C PRO A 76 6.90 2.46 -19.41
N LEU A 77 5.95 3.03 -20.13
CA LEU A 77 5.55 4.45 -19.98
C LEU A 77 4.93 4.73 -18.62
N SER A 78 4.23 3.75 -18.04
CA SER A 78 3.55 3.89 -16.74
C SER A 78 4.42 3.48 -15.56
N LYS A 79 5.68 3.14 -15.77
CA LYS A 79 6.60 2.68 -14.73
C LYS A 79 6.62 3.57 -13.48
N PRO A 80 6.66 4.92 -13.56
CA PRO A 80 6.64 5.77 -12.39
C PRO A 80 5.36 5.60 -11.55
N MET A 81 4.20 5.50 -12.20
CA MET A 81 2.92 5.32 -11.49
C MET A 81 2.75 3.92 -10.91
N ILE A 82 3.25 2.91 -11.60
CA ILE A 82 3.29 1.53 -11.08
C ILE A 82 4.13 1.49 -9.81
N VAL A 83 5.32 2.09 -9.85
CA VAL A 83 6.21 2.20 -8.69
C VAL A 83 5.54 2.94 -7.53
N TYR A 84 4.91 4.08 -7.79
CA TYR A 84 4.13 4.83 -6.80
C TYR A 84 3.05 3.97 -6.14
N THR A 85 2.29 3.23 -6.95
CA THR A 85 1.22 2.35 -6.44
C THR A 85 1.77 1.22 -5.57
N ILE A 86 2.89 0.60 -5.97
CA ILE A 86 3.57 -0.44 -5.19
C ILE A 86 4.04 0.09 -3.84
N ILE A 87 4.67 1.28 -3.82
CA ILE A 87 5.13 1.92 -2.58
C ILE A 87 3.96 2.15 -1.64
N ASN A 88 2.87 2.74 -2.13
CA ASN A 88 1.71 3.02 -1.30
C ASN A 88 1.03 1.75 -0.78
N ALA A 89 0.92 0.72 -1.61
CA ALA A 89 0.38 -0.57 -1.21
C ALA A 89 1.23 -1.26 -0.13
N PHE A 90 2.55 -1.08 -0.17
CA PHE A 90 3.46 -1.60 0.85
C PHE A 90 3.41 -0.78 2.14
N LEU A 91 3.46 0.55 2.04
CA LEU A 91 3.50 1.44 3.21
C LEU A 91 2.19 1.48 3.98
N SER A 92 1.05 1.35 3.30
CA SER A 92 -0.27 1.46 3.94
C SER A 92 -0.45 0.50 5.12
N PRO A 93 -0.18 -0.82 5.01
CA PRO A 93 -0.26 -1.73 6.15
C PRO A 93 0.79 -1.45 7.24
N TRP A 94 1.96 -0.93 6.88
CA TRP A 94 3.01 -0.59 7.85
C TRP A 94 2.63 0.58 8.76
N MET A 95 1.92 1.55 8.20
CA MET A 95 1.49 2.76 8.90
C MET A 95 0.13 2.61 9.59
N ASP A 96 -0.63 1.56 9.26
CA ASP A 96 -1.97 1.39 9.80
C ASP A 96 -1.92 0.71 11.17
N PHE A 97 -2.31 1.50 12.16
CA PHE A 97 -2.54 1.03 13.52
C PHE A 97 -4.04 0.79 13.78
N VAL A 98 -4.89 1.67 13.24
CA VAL A 98 -6.30 1.74 13.66
C VAL A 98 -7.06 0.51 13.20
N MET A 99 -7.02 0.18 11.90
CA MET A 99 -7.69 -1.02 11.37
C MET A 99 -7.08 -2.29 11.93
N ALA A 100 -5.75 -2.36 12.03
CA ALA A 100 -5.06 -3.49 12.63
C ALA A 100 -5.54 -3.72 14.07
N ARG A 101 -5.68 -2.65 14.89
CA ARG A 101 -6.11 -2.76 16.28
C ARG A 101 -7.59 -3.10 16.44
N ILE A 102 -8.44 -2.68 15.50
CA ILE A 102 -9.86 -3.08 15.46
C ILE A 102 -9.97 -4.57 15.16
N MET A 103 -9.17 -5.08 14.24
CA MET A 103 -9.22 -6.45 13.75
C MET A 103 -8.55 -7.43 14.70
N ILE A 104 -7.38 -7.10 15.24
CA ILE A 104 -6.57 -8.01 16.08
C ILE A 104 -6.72 -7.62 17.54
N LYS A 105 -7.33 -8.52 18.31
CA LYS A 105 -7.53 -8.41 19.76
C LYS A 105 -6.70 -9.41 20.54
N SER A 106 -6.03 -10.34 19.84
CA SER A 106 -5.16 -11.36 20.45
C SER A 106 -4.14 -10.71 21.37
N LYS A 107 -3.85 -11.40 22.49
CA LYS A 107 -2.79 -11.02 23.43
C LYS A 107 -1.44 -11.65 23.05
N GLU A 108 -1.43 -12.53 22.08
CA GLU A 108 -0.21 -13.19 21.60
C GLU A 108 0.54 -12.28 20.64
N SER A 109 1.82 -12.07 20.91
CA SER A 109 2.66 -11.18 20.09
C SER A 109 2.86 -11.69 18.66
N ALA A 110 2.70 -12.97 18.42
CA ALA A 110 2.80 -13.58 17.10
C ALA A 110 1.72 -13.06 16.11
N ASP A 111 0.57 -12.63 16.64
CA ASP A 111 -0.54 -12.13 15.83
C ASP A 111 -0.47 -10.61 15.58
N TRP A 112 0.47 -9.92 16.23
CA TRP A 112 0.50 -8.46 16.17
C TRP A 112 1.15 -7.96 14.88
N THR A 113 0.59 -6.90 14.35
CA THR A 113 1.34 -6.08 13.40
C THR A 113 2.43 -5.30 14.13
N VAL A 114 3.41 -4.83 13.39
CA VAL A 114 4.49 -4.01 13.95
C VAL A 114 3.96 -2.78 14.69
N ALA A 115 2.94 -2.11 14.13
CA ALA A 115 2.29 -0.96 14.76
C ALA A 115 1.64 -1.31 16.11
N ILE A 116 0.95 -2.44 16.20
CA ILE A 116 0.36 -2.95 17.46
C ILE A 116 1.47 -3.28 18.45
N GLY A 117 2.54 -3.94 18.00
CA GLY A 117 3.69 -4.30 18.84
C GLY A 117 4.34 -3.07 19.47
N LEU A 118 4.65 -2.05 18.68
CA LEU A 118 5.22 -0.80 19.19
C LEU A 118 4.27 -0.07 20.15
N TYR A 119 3.00 0.00 19.81
CA TYR A 119 2.01 0.62 20.69
C TYR A 119 1.93 -0.07 22.05
N ASN A 120 1.94 -1.41 22.07
CA ASN A 120 1.88 -2.18 23.30
C ASN A 120 3.12 -1.97 24.20
N LEU A 121 4.29 -1.67 23.63
CA LEU A 121 5.49 -1.31 24.41
C LEU A 121 5.29 0.01 25.17
N LEU A 122 4.57 0.97 24.59
CA LEU A 122 4.27 2.25 25.25
C LEU A 122 3.19 2.13 26.32
N GLN A 123 2.29 1.14 26.23
CA GLN A 123 1.19 0.96 27.19
C GLN A 123 1.62 0.26 28.48
N LYS A 124 2.81 -0.28 28.57
CA LYS A 124 3.28 -0.94 29.77
C LYS A 124 3.65 0.10 30.82
N THR A 125 3.22 -0.16 32.06
CA THR A 125 3.36 0.75 33.21
C THR A 125 4.81 1.14 33.56
N LEU A 126 5.78 0.50 32.95
CA LEU A 126 7.22 0.76 33.11
C LEU A 126 7.79 1.32 31.78
N ILE A 127 7.30 2.51 31.39
CA ILE A 127 7.82 3.21 30.19
C ILE A 127 9.35 3.30 30.21
N GLY A 128 9.97 3.46 31.38
CA GLY A 128 11.43 3.52 31.53
C GLY A 128 12.14 2.29 30.99
N ASP A 129 11.64 1.09 31.27
CA ASP A 129 12.29 -0.17 30.89
C ASP A 129 12.07 -0.53 29.41
N TYR A 130 10.96 -0.11 28.81
CA TYR A 130 10.59 -0.46 27.44
C TYR A 130 10.85 0.64 26.41
N PHE A 131 11.20 1.85 26.84
CA PHE A 131 11.41 2.97 25.93
C PHE A 131 12.59 2.73 24.97
N ALA A 132 13.68 2.17 25.46
CA ALA A 132 14.83 1.82 24.62
C ALA A 132 14.46 0.76 23.56
N ILE A 133 13.67 -0.25 23.95
CA ILE A 133 13.17 -1.29 23.03
C ILE A 133 12.21 -0.68 22.00
N PHE A 134 11.35 0.22 22.41
CA PHE A 134 10.47 0.96 21.50
C PHE A 134 11.28 1.76 20.47
N CYS A 135 12.30 2.50 20.91
CA CYS A 135 13.16 3.27 20.00
C CYS A 135 13.93 2.35 19.03
N ALA A 136 14.49 1.24 19.54
CA ALA A 136 15.16 0.25 18.70
C ALA A 136 14.21 -0.35 17.65
N GLY A 137 12.99 -0.71 18.06
CA GLY A 137 11.93 -1.18 17.16
C GLY A 137 11.58 -0.14 16.10
N GLY A 138 11.46 1.13 16.47
CA GLY A 138 11.23 2.23 15.52
C GLY A 138 12.34 2.35 14.47
N VAL A 139 13.59 2.24 14.88
CA VAL A 139 14.75 2.24 13.96
C VAL A 139 14.70 1.03 13.02
N MET A 140 14.43 -0.16 13.54
CA MET A 140 14.34 -1.38 12.74
C MET A 140 13.25 -1.28 11.67
N ILE A 141 12.13 -0.62 11.97
CA ILE A 141 11.03 -0.39 11.02
C ILE A 141 11.41 0.66 9.99
N ALA A 142 12.13 1.70 10.38
CA ALA A 142 12.56 2.75 9.47
C ALA A 142 13.54 2.25 8.39
N ILE A 143 14.33 1.21 8.67
CA ILE A 143 15.32 0.67 7.73
C ILE A 143 14.67 0.18 6.43
N PRO A 144 13.73 -0.78 6.42
CA PRO A 144 13.13 -1.27 5.17
C PRO A 144 12.37 -0.17 4.42
N ILE A 145 11.72 0.75 5.14
CA ILE A 145 11.02 1.89 4.53
C ILE A 145 12.01 2.82 3.84
N SER A 146 13.14 3.14 4.51
CA SER A 146 14.19 4.01 3.96
C SER A 146 14.86 3.38 2.74
N ILE A 147 15.16 2.08 2.79
CA ILE A 147 15.70 1.35 1.63
C ILE A 147 14.73 1.39 0.46
N LEU A 148 13.46 1.09 0.71
CA LEU A 148 12.42 1.16 -0.31
C LEU A 148 12.36 2.56 -0.94
N PHE A 149 12.35 3.61 -0.11
CA PHE A 149 12.30 4.99 -0.57
C PHE A 149 13.53 5.34 -1.44
N VAL A 150 14.75 5.03 -0.99
CA VAL A 150 16.00 5.31 -1.72
C VAL A 150 16.03 4.58 -3.07
N VAL A 151 15.60 3.31 -3.11
CA VAL A 151 15.57 2.55 -4.37
C VAL A 151 14.55 3.11 -5.34
N MET A 152 13.42 3.62 -4.84
CA MET A 152 12.29 4.00 -5.68
C MET A 152 12.25 5.51 -6.00
N GLN A 153 13.00 6.36 -5.29
CA GLN A 153 13.03 7.82 -5.52
C GLN A 153 13.41 8.18 -6.97
N LYS A 154 14.31 7.43 -7.60
CA LYS A 154 14.72 7.66 -9.00
C LYS A 154 13.54 7.56 -9.99
N PHE A 155 12.62 6.64 -9.76
CA PHE A 155 11.43 6.48 -10.61
C PHE A 155 10.41 7.59 -10.37
N TYR A 156 10.36 8.12 -9.15
CA TYR A 156 9.49 9.23 -8.78
C TYR A 156 9.93 10.54 -9.46
N VAL A 157 11.23 10.83 -9.44
CA VAL A 157 11.81 12.01 -10.08
C VAL A 157 11.64 11.96 -11.61
N GLU A 158 11.93 10.83 -12.24
CA GLU A 158 11.75 10.65 -13.69
C GLU A 158 10.29 10.86 -14.13
N GLY A 159 9.32 10.42 -13.31
CA GLY A 159 7.89 10.59 -13.61
C GLY A 159 7.40 12.03 -13.50
N VAL A 160 7.92 12.79 -12.54
CA VAL A 160 7.53 14.19 -12.32
C VAL A 160 8.20 15.11 -13.35
N THR A 161 9.48 14.88 -13.65
CA THR A 161 10.25 15.71 -14.60
C THR A 161 9.90 15.41 -16.05
N GLY A 162 9.59 14.18 -16.41
CA GLY A 162 9.16 13.79 -17.77
C GLY A 162 7.82 14.40 -18.19
N GLY A 163 6.97 14.80 -17.26
CA GLY A 163 5.73 15.53 -17.52
C GLY A 163 5.86 17.07 -17.58
N ALA A 164 6.98 17.61 -17.10
CA ALA A 164 7.20 19.07 -17.02
C ALA A 164 7.95 19.66 -18.21
N VAL A 165 8.48 18.82 -19.10
CA VAL A 165 9.18 19.26 -20.32
C VAL A 165 8.25 19.03 -21.52
N LYS A 166 7.30 19.92 -21.69
CA LYS A 166 6.58 20.17 -22.94
C LYS A 166 6.36 21.68 -23.07
#